data_d2f4652324dc897c25f8ba0737fbc4fb
#
_entry.id   d2f4652324dc897c25f8ba0737fbc4fb
#
_cell.length_a   1.000
_cell.length_b   1.000
_cell.length_c   1.000
_cell.angle_alpha   90.00
_cell.angle_beta   90.00
_cell.angle_gamma   90.00
#
_symmetry.space_group_name_H-M   'P 1'
#
loop_
_entity.id
_entity.type
_entity.pdbx_description
1 polymer ?
#
loop_
_entity_poly.entity_id
_entity_poly.type
_entity_poly.pdbx_seq_one_letter_code
_entity_poly.pdbx_strand_id
1 'polypeptide(L)'
;MAQPVGFEKKGSEHLVCRLHKSLYGLKQAPRAWFDKLKESLIRMGFNFSRADNSLFLKITDKSTLLILIYVDDIIVTGSNREEIEKLITVLNNSFSLKDLGELNYFLGIEVKTTAEGLHLSQKRYIKDLLIKSKMDNAKPLPTPMVSSLKLTASDGDPITNATEYRSIVGALQYITITRPEIAFSVNKVCQFMQSPLDEHMKAAKRILRYLKGTLDEGIYLKRAQAMNLTGFCDADWGNDLCDRRSTTGYCFYLGNNIVSWSSKKQHVVSRSSTEAEYRSLANATSELLWLQSLLAELKVQVRNIPVLWCDNMSTISLSANPVLHSRTKHIELDLYFVREKVIAKEIEVNHVPSVDQVADVFTKPLSAQFFQRLKKKLTVTAAGEGE
;
A
#
# COMPACT_ATOMS: atom_id res chain seq x y z
N MET A 1 20.77 -4.35 32.45
CA MET A 1 21.17 -3.05 31.92
C MET A 1 22.30 -2.48 32.78
N ALA A 2 23.34 -1.91 32.21
CA ALA A 2 24.39 -1.24 33.01
C ALA A 2 23.79 -0.11 33.83
N GLN A 3 24.42 0.23 34.97
CA GLN A 3 24.00 1.36 35.78
C GLN A 3 24.14 2.66 34.98
N PRO A 4 23.15 3.59 35.00
CA PRO A 4 23.24 4.86 34.30
C PRO A 4 24.40 5.73 34.85
N VAL A 5 25.07 6.45 33.98
CA VAL A 5 26.13 7.40 34.36
C VAL A 5 25.59 8.39 35.40
N GLY A 6 26.32 8.57 36.52
CA GLY A 6 25.92 9.42 37.62
C GLY A 6 25.05 8.71 38.70
N PHE A 7 24.61 7.47 38.46
CA PHE A 7 23.91 6.63 39.45
C PHE A 7 24.70 5.35 39.81
N GLU A 8 25.97 5.34 39.41
CA GLU A 8 26.87 4.23 39.75
C GLU A 8 27.20 4.23 41.23
N LYS A 9 26.95 3.11 41.89
CA LYS A 9 27.23 2.96 43.32
C LYS A 9 28.67 2.50 43.50
N LYS A 10 29.52 3.32 44.17
CA LYS A 10 30.92 2.97 44.45
C LYS A 10 31.04 1.58 45.06
N GLY A 11 31.93 0.75 44.53
CA GLY A 11 32.14 -0.64 44.96
C GLY A 11 31.14 -1.64 44.37
N SER A 12 30.24 -1.22 43.49
CA SER A 12 29.22 -2.05 42.87
C SER A 12 29.13 -1.84 41.33
N GLU A 13 30.23 -1.38 40.71
CA GLU A 13 30.32 -1.07 39.28
C GLU A 13 30.05 -2.31 38.40
N HIS A 14 30.33 -3.52 38.94
CA HIS A 14 30.05 -4.80 38.24
C HIS A 14 28.57 -5.20 38.27
N LEU A 15 27.75 -4.57 39.10
CA LEU A 15 26.32 -4.88 39.18
C LEU A 15 25.53 -4.24 38.06
N VAL A 16 24.45 -4.90 37.67
CA VAL A 16 23.53 -4.44 36.63
C VAL A 16 22.14 -4.18 37.22
N CYS A 17 21.44 -3.20 36.62
CA CYS A 17 20.06 -2.93 36.98
C CYS A 17 19.13 -4.01 36.39
N ARG A 18 18.35 -4.68 37.24
CA ARG A 18 17.25 -5.54 36.81
C ARG A 18 16.03 -4.65 36.51
N LEU A 19 15.59 -4.63 35.29
CA LEU A 19 14.38 -3.88 34.91
C LEU A 19 13.13 -4.67 35.32
N HIS A 20 12.20 -4.03 36.03
CA HIS A 20 10.87 -4.58 36.32
C HIS A 20 9.86 -4.28 35.19
N LYS A 21 10.11 -3.25 34.40
CA LYS A 21 9.32 -2.86 33.22
C LYS A 21 10.27 -2.52 32.09
N SER A 22 9.82 -2.69 30.84
CA SER A 22 10.56 -2.22 29.66
C SER A 22 10.68 -0.70 29.68
N LEU A 23 11.87 -0.18 29.33
CA LEU A 23 12.08 1.26 29.15
C LEU A 23 11.93 1.63 27.67
N TYR A 24 11.38 2.82 27.44
CA TYR A 24 11.31 3.39 26.09
C TYR A 24 12.72 3.53 25.48
N GLY A 25 12.86 3.22 24.19
CA GLY A 25 14.16 3.25 23.48
C GLY A 25 14.96 1.94 23.52
N LEU A 26 14.58 0.94 24.32
CA LEU A 26 15.19 -0.39 24.25
C LEU A 26 14.66 -1.16 23.03
N LYS A 27 15.54 -1.82 22.29
CA LYS A 27 15.20 -2.59 21.08
C LYS A 27 14.07 -3.61 21.26
N GLN A 28 14.00 -4.25 22.44
CA GLN A 28 13.00 -5.28 22.77
C GLN A 28 11.70 -4.70 23.38
N ALA A 29 11.67 -3.42 23.76
CA ALA A 29 10.53 -2.84 24.48
C ALA A 29 9.23 -2.85 23.65
N PRO A 30 9.20 -2.45 22.35
CA PRO A 30 7.99 -2.50 21.55
C PRO A 30 7.40 -3.90 21.44
N ARG A 31 8.25 -4.92 21.29
CA ARG A 31 7.80 -6.32 21.23
C ARG A 31 7.20 -6.79 22.56
N ALA A 32 7.87 -6.52 23.67
CA ALA A 32 7.37 -6.90 24.99
C ALA A 32 6.03 -6.20 25.32
N TRP A 33 5.86 -4.95 24.90
CA TRP A 33 4.60 -4.21 25.01
C TRP A 33 3.50 -4.84 24.17
N PHE A 34 3.78 -5.11 22.89
CA PHE A 34 2.85 -5.76 21.99
C PHE A 34 2.41 -7.13 22.50
N ASP A 35 3.35 -7.98 22.96
CA ASP A 35 3.05 -9.30 23.49
C ASP A 35 2.13 -9.20 24.72
N LYS A 36 2.35 -8.22 25.59
CA LYS A 36 1.50 -7.97 26.77
C LYS A 36 0.08 -7.53 26.40
N LEU A 37 -0.03 -6.62 25.41
CA LEU A 37 -1.32 -6.16 24.90
C LEU A 37 -2.07 -7.31 24.20
N LYS A 38 -1.38 -8.08 23.35
CA LYS A 38 -1.92 -9.27 22.69
C LYS A 38 -2.50 -10.27 23.68
N GLU A 39 -1.74 -10.63 24.75
CA GLU A 39 -2.24 -11.52 25.81
C GLU A 39 -3.52 -10.97 26.46
N SER A 40 -3.56 -9.67 26.72
CA SER A 40 -4.74 -9.03 27.33
C SER A 40 -5.95 -9.08 26.39
N LEU A 41 -5.79 -8.79 25.11
CA LEU A 41 -6.85 -8.86 24.10
C LEU A 41 -7.39 -10.29 23.93
N ILE A 42 -6.50 -11.29 23.89
CA ILE A 42 -6.91 -12.71 23.82
C ILE A 42 -7.75 -13.08 25.04
N ARG A 43 -7.38 -12.65 26.27
CA ARG A 43 -8.19 -12.88 27.49
C ARG A 43 -9.56 -12.19 27.42
N MET A 44 -9.67 -11.07 26.70
CA MET A 44 -10.94 -10.36 26.46
C MET A 44 -11.77 -11.01 25.35
N GLY A 45 -11.31 -12.12 24.75
CA GLY A 45 -12.00 -12.87 23.70
C GLY A 45 -11.76 -12.39 22.29
N PHE A 46 -10.69 -11.61 22.06
CA PHE A 46 -10.27 -11.27 20.70
C PHE A 46 -9.49 -12.42 20.06
N ASN A 47 -9.70 -12.63 18.79
CA ASN A 47 -8.89 -13.48 17.94
C ASN A 47 -7.84 -12.65 17.21
N PHE A 48 -6.65 -13.21 17.07
CA PHE A 48 -5.56 -12.62 16.31
C PHE A 48 -5.70 -13.01 14.84
N SER A 49 -5.65 -12.05 13.93
CA SER A 49 -5.74 -12.30 12.48
C SER A 49 -4.51 -13.07 11.97
N ARG A 50 -4.74 -13.97 11.02
CA ARG A 50 -3.67 -14.67 10.29
C ARG A 50 -3.25 -13.90 9.03
N ALA A 51 -4.17 -13.12 8.47
CA ALA A 51 -3.92 -12.31 7.28
C ALA A 51 -3.14 -11.03 7.60
N ASP A 52 -3.31 -10.45 8.80
CA ASP A 52 -2.62 -9.24 9.24
C ASP A 52 -2.25 -9.31 10.72
N ASN A 53 -0.96 -9.33 11.01
CA ASN A 53 -0.41 -9.43 12.37
C ASN A 53 -0.68 -8.21 13.27
N SER A 54 -1.21 -7.12 12.75
CA SER A 54 -1.60 -5.94 13.53
C SER A 54 -3.07 -5.93 13.91
N LEU A 55 -3.88 -6.85 13.37
CA LEU A 55 -5.34 -6.86 13.47
C LEU A 55 -5.85 -7.90 14.49
N PHE A 56 -6.73 -7.44 15.38
CA PHE A 56 -7.47 -8.27 16.33
C PHE A 56 -8.97 -8.13 16.10
N LEU A 57 -9.68 -9.26 16.18
CA LEU A 57 -11.08 -9.39 15.81
C LEU A 57 -11.86 -10.02 16.97
N LYS A 58 -12.98 -9.40 17.33
CA LYS A 58 -13.99 -10.04 18.18
C LYS A 58 -15.33 -9.91 17.50
N ILE A 59 -15.74 -10.98 16.84
CA ILE A 59 -16.96 -11.05 16.04
C ILE A 59 -17.92 -12.04 16.72
N THR A 60 -19.08 -11.54 17.13
CA THR A 60 -20.17 -12.29 17.72
C THR A 60 -21.43 -12.13 16.87
N ASP A 61 -22.48 -12.85 17.18
CA ASP A 61 -23.79 -12.71 16.49
C ASP A 61 -24.41 -11.32 16.70
N LYS A 62 -24.00 -10.60 17.77
CA LYS A 62 -24.57 -9.31 18.16
C LYS A 62 -23.70 -8.10 17.77
N SER A 63 -22.39 -8.28 17.69
CA SER A 63 -21.47 -7.17 17.48
C SER A 63 -20.15 -7.61 16.86
N THR A 64 -19.52 -6.67 16.20
CA THR A 64 -18.17 -6.76 15.66
C THR A 64 -17.31 -5.69 16.31
N LEU A 65 -16.18 -6.08 16.87
CA LEU A 65 -15.13 -5.19 17.36
C LEU A 65 -13.82 -5.52 16.66
N LEU A 66 -13.15 -4.51 16.16
CA LEU A 66 -11.87 -4.60 15.45
C LEU A 66 -10.86 -3.68 16.13
N ILE A 67 -9.65 -4.17 16.31
CA ILE A 67 -8.53 -3.39 16.85
C ILE A 67 -7.34 -3.53 15.91
N LEU A 68 -6.81 -2.40 15.44
CA LEU A 68 -5.58 -2.32 14.66
C LEU A 68 -4.50 -1.69 15.54
N ILE A 69 -3.35 -2.35 15.67
CA ILE A 69 -2.25 -1.91 16.53
C ILE A 69 -1.02 -1.63 15.68
N TYR A 70 -0.48 -0.44 15.80
CA TYR A 70 0.78 -0.07 15.17
C TYR A 70 1.70 0.62 16.18
N VAL A 71 2.68 -0.12 16.68
CA VAL A 71 3.59 0.31 17.75
C VAL A 71 2.80 0.83 18.95
N ASP A 72 2.73 2.14 19.16
CA ASP A 72 2.04 2.79 20.29
C ASP A 72 0.63 3.27 19.93
N ASP A 73 0.27 3.29 18.65
CA ASP A 73 -1.02 3.76 18.15
C ASP A 73 -2.02 2.61 17.99
N ILE A 74 -3.23 2.82 18.47
CA ILE A 74 -4.33 1.83 18.44
C ILE A 74 -5.56 2.46 17.81
N ILE A 75 -6.09 1.81 16.77
CA ILE A 75 -7.42 2.12 16.23
C ILE A 75 -8.40 1.08 16.73
N VAL A 76 -9.52 1.54 17.27
CA VAL A 76 -10.65 0.71 17.68
C VAL A 76 -11.86 1.07 16.84
N THR A 77 -12.52 0.08 16.26
CA THR A 77 -13.78 0.27 15.54
C THR A 77 -14.72 -0.90 15.75
N GLY A 78 -16.00 -0.72 15.46
CA GLY A 78 -16.98 -1.78 15.62
C GLY A 78 -18.40 -1.35 15.33
N SER A 79 -19.33 -2.29 15.41
CA SER A 79 -20.77 -2.08 15.13
C SER A 79 -21.55 -1.53 16.33
N ASN A 80 -20.99 -1.57 17.55
CA ASN A 80 -21.65 -1.13 18.78
C ASN A 80 -20.77 -0.15 19.56
N ARG A 81 -21.25 1.10 19.69
CA ARG A 81 -20.52 2.19 20.35
C ARG A 81 -20.29 1.93 21.84
N GLU A 82 -21.27 1.38 22.55
CA GLU A 82 -21.12 1.09 23.99
C GLU A 82 -20.02 0.04 24.25
N GLU A 83 -19.89 -0.96 23.38
CA GLU A 83 -18.83 -1.96 23.50
C GLU A 83 -17.45 -1.36 23.19
N ILE A 84 -17.35 -0.42 22.26
CA ILE A 84 -16.12 0.32 21.99
C ILE A 84 -15.71 1.12 23.22
N GLU A 85 -16.63 1.89 23.83
CA GLU A 85 -16.38 2.71 25.03
C GLU A 85 -15.97 1.85 26.24
N LYS A 86 -16.62 0.69 26.44
CA LYS A 86 -16.24 -0.29 27.48
C LYS A 86 -14.84 -0.83 27.24
N LEU A 87 -14.50 -1.17 26.01
CA LEU A 87 -13.18 -1.67 25.64
C LEU A 87 -12.10 -0.62 25.89
N ILE A 88 -12.32 0.63 25.47
CA ILE A 88 -11.40 1.76 25.73
C ILE A 88 -11.17 1.94 27.24
N THR A 89 -12.23 1.89 28.04
CA THR A 89 -12.13 2.00 29.50
C THR A 89 -11.27 0.88 30.10
N VAL A 90 -11.45 -0.36 29.67
CA VAL A 90 -10.66 -1.51 30.15
C VAL A 90 -9.20 -1.39 29.74
N LEU A 91 -8.93 -0.97 28.49
CA LEU A 91 -7.57 -0.76 27.99
C LEU A 91 -6.87 0.38 28.72
N ASN A 92 -7.55 1.51 28.97
CA ASN A 92 -7.03 2.64 29.74
C ASN A 92 -6.60 2.24 31.16
N ASN A 93 -7.43 1.46 31.83
CA ASN A 93 -7.13 0.97 33.19
C ASN A 93 -5.92 0.03 33.23
N SER A 94 -5.69 -0.74 32.15
CA SER A 94 -4.63 -1.74 32.10
C SER A 94 -3.30 -1.19 31.56
N PHE A 95 -3.34 -0.24 30.63
CA PHE A 95 -2.18 0.23 29.85
C PHE A 95 -1.94 1.74 29.93
N SER A 96 -2.75 2.49 30.70
CA SER A 96 -2.65 3.96 30.81
C SER A 96 -2.63 4.65 29.44
N LEU A 97 -3.50 4.21 28.54
CA LEU A 97 -3.64 4.78 27.20
C LEU A 97 -4.37 6.12 27.26
N LYS A 98 -4.14 6.96 26.26
CA LYS A 98 -4.89 8.22 26.08
C LYS A 98 -5.90 8.03 24.95
N ASP A 99 -7.18 8.18 25.24
CA ASP A 99 -8.20 8.25 24.22
C ASP A 99 -8.11 9.61 23.48
N LEU A 100 -7.95 9.55 22.16
CA LEU A 100 -7.86 10.72 21.27
C LEU A 100 -9.19 11.04 20.58
N GLY A 101 -10.26 10.30 20.88
CA GLY A 101 -11.57 10.46 20.28
C GLY A 101 -11.70 9.85 18.89
N GLU A 102 -12.56 10.45 18.05
CA GLU A 102 -12.78 9.98 16.69
C GLU A 102 -11.52 10.08 15.82
N LEU A 103 -11.34 9.08 14.95
CA LEU A 103 -10.18 9.00 14.07
C LEU A 103 -10.15 10.18 13.10
N ASN A 104 -9.16 11.06 13.25
CA ASN A 104 -8.92 12.20 12.37
C ASN A 104 -7.48 12.21 11.80
N TYR A 105 -6.56 11.53 12.45
CA TYR A 105 -5.16 11.45 12.05
C TYR A 105 -4.54 10.14 12.53
N PHE A 106 -3.87 9.41 11.64
CA PHE A 106 -3.18 8.17 11.98
C PHE A 106 -1.95 7.97 11.09
N LEU A 107 -0.79 7.81 11.69
CA LEU A 107 0.46 7.55 10.98
C LEU A 107 0.70 8.52 9.80
N GLY A 108 0.47 9.81 9.95
CA GLY A 108 0.66 10.78 8.87
C GLY A 108 -0.48 10.85 7.84
N ILE A 109 -1.53 10.06 8.00
CA ILE A 109 -2.73 10.08 7.18
C ILE A 109 -3.81 10.90 7.90
N GLU A 110 -4.33 11.91 7.24
CA GLU A 110 -5.48 12.70 7.67
C GLU A 110 -6.77 11.99 7.23
N VAL A 111 -7.68 11.77 8.16
CA VAL A 111 -8.98 11.14 7.91
C VAL A 111 -10.07 12.18 8.10
N LYS A 112 -10.79 12.52 7.03
CA LYS A 112 -11.92 13.45 7.07
C LYS A 112 -13.21 12.67 6.81
N THR A 113 -14.11 12.66 7.80
CA THR A 113 -15.45 12.10 7.65
C THR A 113 -16.31 13.06 6.83
N THR A 114 -17.06 12.53 5.87
CA THR A 114 -18.02 13.23 5.03
C THR A 114 -19.38 12.55 5.12
N ALA A 115 -20.43 13.17 4.55
CA ALA A 115 -21.77 12.57 4.52
C ALA A 115 -21.81 11.18 3.81
N GLU A 116 -20.98 11.00 2.78
CA GLU A 116 -20.96 9.77 1.96
C GLU A 116 -19.87 8.78 2.34
N GLY A 117 -18.87 9.14 3.16
CA GLY A 117 -17.76 8.25 3.49
C GLY A 117 -16.57 8.92 4.17
N LEU A 118 -15.38 8.45 3.82
CA LEU A 118 -14.11 8.93 4.39
C LEU A 118 -13.18 9.40 3.29
N HIS A 119 -12.57 10.57 3.49
CA HIS A 119 -11.48 11.06 2.65
C HIS A 119 -10.15 10.89 3.39
N LEU A 120 -9.24 10.13 2.80
CA LEU A 120 -7.90 9.83 3.33
C LEU A 120 -6.86 10.64 2.57
N SER A 121 -6.13 11.52 3.24
CA SER A 121 -5.12 12.37 2.61
C SER A 121 -3.84 12.46 3.45
N GLN A 122 -2.77 12.96 2.85
CA GLN A 122 -1.49 13.23 3.50
C GLN A 122 -1.06 14.69 3.26
N LYS A 123 -2.02 15.62 3.24
CA LYS A 123 -1.80 17.03 2.90
C LYS A 123 -0.69 17.66 3.74
N ARG A 124 -0.73 17.47 5.06
CA ARG A 124 0.27 18.01 5.98
C ARG A 124 1.66 17.42 5.69
N TYR A 125 1.74 16.09 5.55
CA TYR A 125 2.99 15.40 5.24
C TYR A 125 3.60 15.86 3.91
N ILE A 126 2.76 16.04 2.87
CA ILE A 126 3.20 16.55 1.57
C ILE A 126 3.72 17.98 1.70
N LYS A 127 3.04 18.86 2.44
CA LYS A 127 3.50 20.23 2.69
C LYS A 127 4.86 20.27 3.38
N ASP A 128 5.04 19.46 4.43
CA ASP A 128 6.31 19.38 5.16
C ASP A 128 7.44 18.87 4.26
N LEU A 129 7.16 17.88 3.40
CA LEU A 129 8.12 17.40 2.40
C LEU A 129 8.48 18.48 1.38
N LEU A 130 7.51 19.25 0.87
CA LEU A 130 7.76 20.36 -0.06
C LEU A 130 8.65 21.44 0.56
N ILE A 131 8.40 21.82 1.82
CA ILE A 131 9.23 22.79 2.55
C ILE A 131 10.64 22.23 2.74
N LYS A 132 10.77 21.00 3.24
CA LYS A 132 12.07 20.33 3.46
C LYS A 132 12.90 20.23 2.18
N SER A 133 12.25 19.98 1.03
CA SER A 133 12.90 19.87 -0.28
C SER A 133 13.05 21.22 -1.01
N LYS A 134 12.67 22.34 -0.39
CA LYS A 134 12.66 23.70 -0.97
C LYS A 134 11.84 23.79 -2.26
N MET A 135 10.74 23.03 -2.33
CA MET A 135 9.83 22.95 -3.48
C MET A 135 8.47 23.60 -3.22
N ASP A 136 8.30 24.23 -2.06
CA ASP A 136 7.05 24.91 -1.64
C ASP A 136 6.64 26.06 -2.59
N ASN A 137 7.57 26.71 -3.29
CA ASN A 137 7.32 27.75 -4.28
C ASN A 137 7.43 27.25 -5.75
N ALA A 138 7.60 25.95 -6.00
CA ALA A 138 7.73 25.41 -7.34
C ALA A 138 6.42 25.51 -8.12
N LYS A 139 6.46 25.73 -9.44
CA LYS A 139 5.26 25.73 -10.31
C LYS A 139 4.66 24.32 -10.40
N PRO A 140 3.35 24.15 -10.21
CA PRO A 140 2.68 22.85 -10.34
C PRO A 140 2.81 22.22 -11.72
N LEU A 141 2.65 20.91 -11.82
CA LEU A 141 2.61 20.15 -13.06
C LEU A 141 1.42 19.18 -13.07
N PRO A 142 0.83 18.90 -14.25
CA PRO A 142 -0.40 18.10 -14.35
C PRO A 142 -0.16 16.58 -14.24
N THR A 143 1.10 16.11 -14.35
CA THR A 143 1.45 14.69 -14.30
C THR A 143 2.73 14.46 -13.51
N PRO A 144 2.83 13.34 -12.76
CA PRO A 144 4.03 13.05 -11.96
C PRO A 144 5.24 12.66 -12.82
N MET A 145 5.02 12.16 -14.04
CA MET A 145 6.08 11.76 -14.97
C MET A 145 5.74 12.16 -16.39
N VAL A 146 6.76 12.42 -17.22
CA VAL A 146 6.61 12.69 -18.65
C VAL A 146 6.51 11.38 -19.42
N SER A 147 5.59 11.27 -20.35
CA SER A 147 5.38 10.04 -21.14
C SER A 147 6.60 9.61 -21.97
N SER A 148 7.43 10.56 -22.38
CA SER A 148 8.66 10.29 -23.14
C SER A 148 9.92 10.13 -22.29
N LEU A 149 9.83 10.26 -20.96
CA LEU A 149 11.01 10.22 -20.08
C LEU A 149 11.56 8.80 -19.98
N LYS A 150 12.83 8.67 -20.30
CA LYS A 150 13.61 7.43 -20.17
C LYS A 150 14.71 7.68 -19.16
N LEU A 151 14.60 7.08 -17.99
CA LEU A 151 15.64 7.14 -16.95
C LEU A 151 16.57 5.93 -17.09
N THR A 152 17.87 6.18 -17.09
CA THR A 152 18.91 5.16 -17.17
C THR A 152 19.92 5.35 -16.04
N ALA A 153 20.74 4.34 -15.77
CA ALA A 153 21.76 4.40 -14.75
C ALA A 153 23.03 5.20 -15.18
N SER A 154 23.11 5.62 -16.44
CA SER A 154 24.31 6.22 -17.04
C SER A 154 24.09 7.63 -17.59
N ASP A 155 22.86 8.08 -17.76
CA ASP A 155 22.58 9.38 -18.39
C ASP A 155 22.46 10.47 -17.32
N GLY A 156 23.45 11.36 -17.27
CA GLY A 156 23.53 12.49 -16.36
C GLY A 156 24.76 12.43 -15.44
N ASP A 157 24.94 13.50 -14.67
CA ASP A 157 26.04 13.63 -13.72
C ASP A 157 25.66 13.11 -12.33
N PRO A 158 26.59 12.51 -11.58
CA PRO A 158 26.38 12.11 -10.20
C PRO A 158 25.98 13.31 -9.34
N ILE A 159 24.94 13.18 -8.54
CA ILE A 159 24.52 14.25 -7.64
C ILE A 159 25.43 14.35 -6.43
N THR A 160 25.68 15.59 -5.97
CA THR A 160 26.54 15.87 -4.80
C THR A 160 25.93 15.37 -3.49
N ASN A 161 24.60 15.32 -3.38
CA ASN A 161 23.88 14.93 -2.16
C ASN A 161 22.92 13.75 -2.40
N ALA A 162 23.46 12.54 -2.47
CA ALA A 162 22.68 11.32 -2.61
C ALA A 162 21.75 11.06 -1.40
N THR A 163 22.08 11.59 -0.22
CA THR A 163 21.24 11.45 0.99
C THR A 163 19.95 12.24 0.87
N GLU A 164 20.00 13.45 0.29
CA GLU A 164 18.82 14.25 0.00
C GLU A 164 17.88 13.53 -0.96
N TYR A 165 18.42 12.96 -2.04
CA TYR A 165 17.64 12.15 -2.97
C TYR A 165 16.92 10.98 -2.29
N ARG A 166 17.65 10.18 -1.51
CA ARG A 166 17.09 9.05 -0.76
C ARG A 166 16.01 9.48 0.22
N SER A 167 16.21 10.62 0.90
CA SER A 167 15.22 11.18 1.82
C SER A 167 13.92 11.59 1.11
N ILE A 168 14.03 12.26 -0.05
CA ILE A 168 12.87 12.65 -0.86
C ILE A 168 12.15 11.42 -1.39
N VAL A 169 12.87 10.48 -2.01
CA VAL A 169 12.28 9.29 -2.60
C VAL A 169 11.62 8.40 -1.54
N GLY A 170 12.26 8.23 -0.36
CA GLY A 170 11.65 7.51 0.76
C GLY A 170 10.36 8.16 1.27
N ALA A 171 10.30 9.50 1.32
CA ALA A 171 9.07 10.21 1.66
C ALA A 171 7.99 10.06 0.58
N LEU A 172 8.37 10.08 -0.71
CA LEU A 172 7.44 9.84 -1.81
C LEU A 172 6.84 8.42 -1.78
N GLN A 173 7.62 7.39 -1.40
CA GLN A 173 7.10 6.04 -1.19
C GLN A 173 5.98 6.01 -0.16
N TYR A 174 6.13 6.75 0.93
CA TYR A 174 5.10 6.83 1.96
C TYR A 174 3.83 7.53 1.46
N ILE A 175 3.95 8.52 0.59
CA ILE A 175 2.80 9.23 0.01
C ILE A 175 1.96 8.32 -0.91
N THR A 176 2.54 7.27 -1.50
CA THR A 176 1.79 6.33 -2.35
C THR A 176 0.63 5.63 -1.62
N ILE A 177 0.60 5.64 -0.28
CA ILE A 177 -0.48 5.04 0.54
C ILE A 177 -1.83 5.75 0.32
N THR A 178 -1.83 7.07 0.08
CA THR A 178 -3.07 7.82 -0.22
C THR A 178 -3.10 8.39 -1.63
N ARG A 179 -2.02 8.18 -2.40
CA ARG A 179 -1.84 8.70 -3.76
C ARG A 179 -1.37 7.56 -4.69
N PRO A 180 -2.26 6.59 -4.97
CA PRO A 180 -1.94 5.43 -5.82
C PRO A 180 -1.42 5.83 -7.21
N GLU A 181 -1.90 6.92 -7.77
CA GLU A 181 -1.57 7.39 -9.11
C GLU A 181 -0.10 7.81 -9.29
N ILE A 182 0.64 8.05 -8.20
CA ILE A 182 2.08 8.32 -8.30
C ILE A 182 2.94 7.07 -8.14
N ALA A 183 2.36 5.90 -7.84
CA ALA A 183 3.10 4.69 -7.47
C ALA A 183 4.13 4.26 -8.54
N PHE A 184 3.77 4.30 -9.83
CA PHE A 184 4.69 4.02 -10.93
C PHE A 184 5.87 4.98 -10.95
N SER A 185 5.58 6.29 -10.90
CA SER A 185 6.61 7.34 -10.95
C SER A 185 7.59 7.24 -9.79
N VAL A 186 7.07 6.93 -8.59
CA VAL A 186 7.87 6.71 -7.39
C VAL A 186 8.70 5.44 -7.50
N ASN A 187 8.09 4.32 -7.94
CA ASN A 187 8.83 3.07 -8.18
C ASN A 187 9.98 3.29 -9.15
N LYS A 188 9.78 4.06 -10.23
CA LYS A 188 10.82 4.33 -11.22
C LYS A 188 12.01 5.09 -10.63
N VAL A 189 11.80 6.14 -9.84
CA VAL A 189 12.89 6.87 -9.19
C VAL A 189 13.54 6.07 -8.05
N CYS A 190 12.81 5.18 -7.39
CA CYS A 190 13.35 4.27 -6.36
C CYS A 190 14.46 3.37 -6.89
N GLN A 191 14.43 3.00 -8.17
CA GLN A 191 15.41 2.10 -8.78
C GLN A 191 16.84 2.68 -8.78
N PHE A 192 16.98 4.00 -8.63
CA PHE A 192 18.25 4.72 -8.69
C PHE A 192 18.75 5.22 -7.32
N MET A 193 18.19 4.74 -6.20
CA MET A 193 18.58 5.19 -4.85
C MET A 193 20.04 4.89 -4.49
N GLN A 194 20.65 3.85 -5.08
CA GLN A 194 22.03 3.48 -4.80
C GLN A 194 23.01 4.49 -5.40
N SER A 195 22.83 4.87 -6.66
CA SER A 195 23.70 5.77 -7.42
C SER A 195 22.87 6.78 -8.21
N PRO A 196 22.28 7.79 -7.54
CA PRO A 196 21.40 8.73 -8.19
C PRO A 196 22.19 9.77 -9.02
N LEU A 197 21.61 10.10 -10.20
CA LEU A 197 22.11 11.14 -11.10
C LEU A 197 21.17 12.37 -11.05
N ASP A 198 21.61 13.48 -11.63
CA ASP A 198 20.87 14.75 -11.68
C ASP A 198 19.52 14.59 -12.41
N GLU A 199 19.44 13.76 -13.46
CA GLU A 199 18.18 13.45 -14.15
C GLU A 199 17.18 12.70 -13.24
N HIS A 200 17.67 11.83 -12.34
CA HIS A 200 16.81 11.18 -11.35
C HIS A 200 16.26 12.18 -10.34
N MET A 201 17.07 13.15 -9.90
CA MET A 201 16.64 14.23 -9.02
C MET A 201 15.60 15.13 -9.73
N LYS A 202 15.79 15.44 -11.01
CA LYS A 202 14.79 16.20 -11.81
C LYS A 202 13.46 15.46 -11.88
N ALA A 203 13.49 14.12 -12.08
CA ALA A 203 12.30 13.29 -12.07
C ALA A 203 11.60 13.28 -10.69
N ALA A 204 12.35 13.14 -9.59
CA ALA A 204 11.80 13.21 -8.24
C ALA A 204 11.17 14.59 -7.94
N LYS A 205 11.83 15.68 -8.32
CA LYS A 205 11.30 17.05 -8.21
C LYS A 205 10.05 17.26 -9.06
N ARG A 206 9.90 16.56 -10.19
CA ARG A 206 8.67 16.60 -10.98
C ARG A 206 7.50 15.99 -10.23
N ILE A 207 7.69 14.86 -9.53
CA ILE A 207 6.64 14.26 -8.68
C ILE A 207 6.23 15.25 -7.58
N LEU A 208 7.19 15.93 -6.93
CA LEU A 208 6.88 16.97 -5.93
C LEU A 208 6.06 18.13 -6.51
N ARG A 209 6.35 18.58 -7.74
CA ARG A 209 5.58 19.61 -8.43
C ARG A 209 4.14 19.18 -8.74
N TYR A 210 3.95 17.91 -9.10
CA TYR A 210 2.62 17.32 -9.27
C TYR A 210 1.86 17.32 -7.93
N LEU A 211 2.47 16.83 -6.87
CA LEU A 211 1.88 16.80 -5.53
C LEU A 211 1.53 18.21 -5.01
N LYS A 212 2.37 19.22 -5.30
CA LYS A 212 2.04 20.61 -4.98
C LYS A 212 0.76 21.09 -5.64
N GLY A 213 0.51 20.71 -6.89
CA GLY A 213 -0.69 21.08 -7.62
C GLY A 213 -1.95 20.34 -7.18
N THR A 214 -1.79 19.29 -6.37
CA THR A 214 -2.85 18.35 -5.98
C THR A 214 -2.86 18.07 -4.47
N LEU A 215 -2.54 19.08 -3.66
CA LEU A 215 -2.38 18.96 -2.20
C LEU A 215 -3.63 18.48 -1.46
N ASP A 216 -4.80 18.86 -1.98
CA ASP A 216 -6.10 18.56 -1.36
C ASP A 216 -6.66 17.19 -1.79
N GLU A 217 -5.95 16.50 -2.69
CA GLU A 217 -6.38 15.20 -3.19
C GLU A 217 -5.93 14.05 -2.29
N GLY A 218 -6.76 13.03 -2.26
CA GLY A 218 -6.54 11.78 -1.52
C GLY A 218 -7.53 10.71 -1.98
N ILE A 219 -7.51 9.56 -1.34
CA ILE A 219 -8.46 8.47 -1.61
C ILE A 219 -9.79 8.79 -0.94
N TYR A 220 -10.87 8.68 -1.71
CA TYR A 220 -12.22 8.83 -1.21
C TYR A 220 -12.90 7.44 -1.11
N LEU A 221 -13.19 7.02 0.12
CA LEU A 221 -13.87 5.76 0.42
C LEU A 221 -15.35 6.02 0.67
N LYS A 222 -16.21 5.51 -0.20
CA LYS A 222 -17.68 5.63 -0.10
C LYS A 222 -18.31 4.39 0.52
N ARG A 223 -19.47 4.55 1.12
CA ARG A 223 -20.26 3.41 1.55
C ARG A 223 -20.66 2.58 0.32
N ALA A 224 -20.27 1.32 0.29
CA ALA A 224 -20.60 0.42 -0.82
C ALA A 224 -21.91 -0.32 -0.56
N GLN A 225 -22.77 -0.42 -1.58
CA GLN A 225 -24.00 -1.21 -1.52
C GLN A 225 -23.73 -2.71 -1.69
N ALA A 226 -22.68 -3.07 -2.41
CA ALA A 226 -22.24 -4.43 -2.63
C ALA A 226 -20.73 -4.55 -2.47
N MET A 227 -20.29 -5.60 -1.76
CA MET A 227 -18.88 -5.88 -1.51
C MET A 227 -18.32 -6.85 -2.57
N ASN A 228 -18.35 -6.45 -3.84
CA ASN A 228 -17.72 -7.21 -4.92
C ASN A 228 -16.23 -6.91 -4.97
N LEU A 229 -15.39 -7.93 -5.10
CA LEU A 229 -13.96 -7.79 -5.23
C LEU A 229 -13.57 -7.85 -6.71
N THR A 230 -12.96 -6.78 -7.21
CA THR A 230 -12.58 -6.62 -8.61
C THR A 230 -11.14 -6.12 -8.70
N GLY A 231 -10.33 -6.73 -9.57
CA GLY A 231 -8.94 -6.33 -9.80
C GLY A 231 -8.66 -6.00 -11.26
N PHE A 232 -7.65 -5.17 -11.50
CA PHE A 232 -7.06 -4.89 -12.80
C PHE A 232 -5.57 -5.20 -12.72
N CYS A 233 -5.02 -5.85 -13.74
CA CYS A 233 -3.59 -6.12 -13.85
C CYS A 233 -3.07 -5.83 -15.25
N ASP A 234 -1.82 -5.31 -15.31
CA ASP A 234 -1.10 -4.95 -16.52
C ASP A 234 0.40 -5.15 -16.33
N ALA A 235 1.16 -5.31 -17.39
CA ALA A 235 2.61 -5.23 -17.39
C ALA A 235 3.14 -4.48 -18.60
N ASP A 236 4.08 -3.56 -18.40
CA ASP A 236 4.91 -3.08 -19.51
C ASP A 236 5.90 -4.18 -19.91
N TRP A 237 6.07 -4.43 -21.19
CA TRP A 237 7.02 -5.46 -21.63
C TRP A 237 8.38 -4.85 -21.93
N GLY A 238 9.41 -5.24 -21.11
CA GLY A 238 10.81 -4.93 -21.41
C GLY A 238 11.13 -3.42 -21.48
N ASN A 239 10.35 -2.57 -20.85
CA ASN A 239 10.45 -1.12 -20.98
C ASN A 239 11.63 -0.52 -20.20
N ASP A 240 12.23 -1.24 -19.27
CA ASP A 240 13.43 -0.77 -18.59
C ASP A 240 14.65 -0.86 -19.50
N LEU A 241 15.31 0.29 -19.75
CA LEU A 241 16.45 0.34 -20.66
C LEU A 241 17.73 -0.27 -20.08
N CYS A 242 17.85 -0.33 -18.75
CA CYS A 242 19.05 -0.81 -18.08
C CYS A 242 19.15 -2.34 -18.10
N ASP A 243 18.03 -3.03 -17.87
CA ASP A 243 18.02 -4.49 -17.68
C ASP A 243 16.88 -5.22 -18.39
N ARG A 244 16.08 -4.51 -19.18
CA ARG A 244 14.95 -5.05 -19.97
C ARG A 244 13.90 -5.79 -19.16
N ARG A 245 13.80 -5.53 -17.86
CA ARG A 245 12.74 -6.06 -17.02
C ARG A 245 11.46 -5.27 -17.19
N SER A 246 10.33 -5.94 -17.03
CA SER A 246 9.00 -5.37 -17.08
C SER A 246 8.59 -4.81 -15.72
N THR A 247 7.62 -3.90 -15.70
CA THR A 247 6.93 -3.45 -14.49
C THR A 247 5.57 -4.10 -14.41
N THR A 248 5.27 -4.77 -13.31
CA THR A 248 3.93 -5.26 -12.94
C THR A 248 3.15 -4.15 -12.30
N GLY A 249 1.90 -3.97 -12.70
CA GLY A 249 0.93 -3.09 -12.07
C GLY A 249 -0.39 -3.78 -11.82
N TYR A 250 -0.97 -3.56 -10.63
CA TYR A 250 -2.33 -4.00 -10.34
C TYR A 250 -3.01 -3.08 -9.34
N CYS A 251 -4.34 -3.11 -9.33
CA CYS A 251 -5.15 -2.50 -8.29
C CYS A 251 -6.42 -3.31 -8.05
N PHE A 252 -6.94 -3.23 -6.82
CA PHE A 252 -8.14 -3.93 -6.36
C PHE A 252 -9.15 -2.97 -5.79
N TYR A 253 -10.42 -3.28 -6.06
CA TYR A 253 -11.58 -2.56 -5.55
C TYR A 253 -12.46 -3.49 -4.74
N LEU A 254 -12.92 -3.00 -3.59
CA LEU A 254 -14.02 -3.60 -2.84
C LEU A 254 -15.26 -2.71 -3.01
N GLY A 255 -16.23 -3.21 -3.78
CA GLY A 255 -17.27 -2.34 -4.34
C GLY A 255 -16.65 -1.29 -5.27
N ASN A 256 -16.86 -0.01 -4.96
CA ASN A 256 -16.32 1.11 -5.73
C ASN A 256 -15.04 1.71 -5.13
N ASN A 257 -14.54 1.15 -4.03
CA ASN A 257 -13.40 1.69 -3.29
C ASN A 257 -12.11 0.97 -3.64
N ILE A 258 -11.08 1.71 -4.03
CA ILE A 258 -9.75 1.14 -4.17
C ILE A 258 -9.21 0.74 -2.78
N VAL A 259 -8.74 -0.50 -2.63
CA VAL A 259 -8.27 -1.06 -1.35
C VAL A 259 -6.84 -1.59 -1.40
N SER A 260 -6.33 -1.94 -2.57
CA SER A 260 -4.94 -2.37 -2.75
C SER A 260 -4.43 -1.97 -4.14
N TRP A 261 -3.13 -1.68 -4.25
CA TRP A 261 -2.44 -1.39 -5.51
C TRP A 261 -0.95 -1.63 -5.40
N SER A 262 -0.33 -1.88 -6.55
CA SER A 262 1.10 -2.07 -6.64
C SER A 262 1.65 -1.61 -7.98
N SER A 263 2.86 -1.09 -7.95
CA SER A 263 3.73 -0.91 -9.10
C SER A 263 5.10 -1.45 -8.75
N LYS A 264 5.52 -2.54 -9.38
CA LYS A 264 6.76 -3.22 -9.01
C LYS A 264 7.49 -3.79 -10.23
N LYS A 265 8.80 -3.56 -10.30
CA LYS A 265 9.65 -4.15 -11.33
C LYS A 265 9.75 -5.67 -11.15
N GLN A 266 9.61 -6.43 -12.23
CA GLN A 266 9.74 -7.89 -12.22
C GLN A 266 11.20 -8.31 -11.93
N HIS A 267 11.36 -9.45 -11.27
CA HIS A 267 12.70 -9.95 -10.91
C HIS A 267 13.46 -10.55 -12.09
N VAL A 268 12.76 -10.97 -13.14
CA VAL A 268 13.31 -11.62 -14.32
C VAL A 268 12.88 -10.91 -15.59
N VAL A 269 13.64 -11.09 -16.67
CA VAL A 269 13.30 -10.58 -18.00
C VAL A 269 12.28 -11.52 -18.65
N SER A 270 11.15 -10.96 -19.07
CA SER A 270 10.12 -11.70 -19.82
C SER A 270 10.47 -11.77 -21.29
N ARG A 271 10.32 -12.94 -21.91
CA ARG A 271 10.65 -13.18 -23.33
C ARG A 271 9.56 -12.75 -24.30
N SER A 272 8.36 -12.46 -23.80
CA SER A 272 7.22 -11.93 -24.56
C SER A 272 6.34 -11.04 -23.70
N SER A 273 5.50 -10.23 -24.34
CA SER A 273 4.48 -9.44 -23.65
C SER A 273 3.51 -10.32 -22.89
N THR A 274 3.05 -11.44 -23.48
CA THR A 274 2.18 -12.40 -22.81
C THR A 274 2.80 -12.96 -21.52
N GLU A 275 4.11 -13.22 -21.51
CA GLU A 275 4.80 -13.66 -20.29
C GLU A 275 4.82 -12.59 -19.22
N ALA A 276 5.14 -11.33 -19.59
CA ALA A 276 5.13 -10.22 -18.66
C ALA A 276 3.74 -10.01 -18.04
N GLU A 277 2.70 -10.04 -18.87
CA GLU A 277 1.30 -9.95 -18.47
C GLU A 277 0.88 -11.11 -17.56
N TYR A 278 1.28 -12.34 -17.90
CA TYR A 278 0.93 -13.50 -17.09
C TYR A 278 1.58 -13.45 -15.69
N ARG A 279 2.83 -12.97 -15.59
CA ARG A 279 3.49 -12.72 -14.31
C ARG A 279 2.76 -11.65 -13.49
N SER A 280 2.24 -10.61 -14.16
CA SER A 280 1.42 -9.60 -13.51
C SER A 280 0.11 -10.20 -12.99
N LEU A 281 -0.57 -11.03 -13.81
CA LEU A 281 -1.77 -11.74 -13.42
C LEU A 281 -1.53 -12.67 -12.22
N ALA A 282 -0.41 -13.41 -12.19
CA ALA A 282 -0.07 -14.27 -11.06
C ALA A 282 0.18 -13.47 -9.76
N ASN A 283 0.89 -12.34 -9.85
CA ASN A 283 1.09 -11.46 -8.70
C ASN A 283 -0.26 -10.87 -8.20
N ALA A 284 -1.12 -10.43 -9.12
CA ALA A 284 -2.46 -9.93 -8.80
C ALA A 284 -3.31 -11.04 -8.17
N THR A 285 -3.24 -12.28 -8.68
CA THR A 285 -3.95 -13.43 -8.10
C THR A 285 -3.51 -13.70 -6.65
N SER A 286 -2.20 -13.61 -6.36
CA SER A 286 -1.68 -13.78 -5.00
C SER A 286 -2.23 -12.72 -4.04
N GLU A 287 -2.27 -11.46 -4.45
CA GLU A 287 -2.84 -10.36 -3.68
C GLU A 287 -4.34 -10.54 -3.47
N LEU A 288 -5.08 -10.96 -4.51
CA LEU A 288 -6.50 -11.25 -4.44
C LEU A 288 -6.82 -12.32 -3.38
N LEU A 289 -6.07 -13.41 -3.34
CA LEU A 289 -6.25 -14.49 -2.37
C LEU A 289 -5.99 -14.01 -0.93
N TRP A 290 -5.00 -13.13 -0.75
CA TRP A 290 -4.78 -12.50 0.55
C TRP A 290 -5.96 -11.61 0.96
N LEU A 291 -6.49 -10.78 0.05
CA LEU A 291 -7.69 -9.97 0.30
C LEU A 291 -8.90 -10.83 0.64
N GLN A 292 -9.13 -11.94 -0.09
CA GLN A 292 -10.21 -12.89 0.22
C GLN A 292 -10.04 -13.49 1.62
N SER A 293 -8.81 -13.88 2.00
CA SER A 293 -8.52 -14.40 3.34
C SER A 293 -8.83 -13.38 4.43
N LEU A 294 -8.41 -12.13 4.25
CA LEU A 294 -8.68 -11.04 5.18
C LEU A 294 -10.19 -10.76 5.30
N LEU A 295 -10.90 -10.67 4.17
CA LEU A 295 -12.37 -10.46 4.15
C LEU A 295 -13.12 -11.60 4.82
N ALA A 296 -12.66 -12.85 4.64
CA ALA A 296 -13.24 -14.02 5.30
C ALA A 296 -13.07 -13.95 6.84
N GLU A 297 -11.91 -13.54 7.32
CA GLU A 297 -11.67 -13.29 8.76
C GLU A 297 -12.58 -12.17 9.31
N LEU A 298 -12.75 -11.10 8.54
CA LEU A 298 -13.63 -9.97 8.86
C LEU A 298 -15.13 -10.33 8.76
N LYS A 299 -15.48 -11.55 8.28
CA LYS A 299 -16.86 -12.00 8.00
C LYS A 299 -17.59 -11.10 6.98
N VAL A 300 -16.84 -10.44 6.10
CA VAL A 300 -17.38 -9.68 4.98
C VAL A 300 -17.74 -10.64 3.85
N GLN A 301 -19.02 -10.68 3.49
CA GLN A 301 -19.50 -11.55 2.41
C GLN A 301 -19.23 -10.90 1.05
N VAL A 302 -18.32 -11.49 0.29
CA VAL A 302 -18.15 -11.21 -1.14
C VAL A 302 -19.16 -12.07 -1.90
N ARG A 303 -20.14 -11.43 -2.58
CA ARG A 303 -21.28 -12.15 -3.18
C ARG A 303 -20.92 -12.89 -4.45
N ASN A 304 -20.04 -12.32 -5.26
CA ASN A 304 -19.68 -12.83 -6.58
C ASN A 304 -18.27 -13.39 -6.57
N ILE A 305 -17.98 -14.28 -7.53
CA ILE A 305 -16.60 -14.69 -7.80
C ILE A 305 -15.79 -13.42 -8.15
N PRO A 306 -14.65 -13.19 -7.50
CA PRO A 306 -13.80 -12.06 -7.82
C PRO A 306 -13.30 -12.09 -9.27
N VAL A 307 -13.27 -10.92 -9.91
CA VAL A 307 -12.87 -10.77 -11.31
C VAL A 307 -11.55 -10.04 -11.41
N LEU A 308 -10.63 -10.61 -12.19
CA LEU A 308 -9.38 -9.97 -12.63
C LEU A 308 -9.49 -9.56 -14.10
N TRP A 309 -9.33 -8.26 -14.35
CA TRP A 309 -9.38 -7.68 -15.69
C TRP A 309 -7.97 -7.55 -16.26
N CYS A 310 -7.76 -8.13 -17.45
CA CYS A 310 -6.52 -8.09 -18.21
C CYS A 310 -6.82 -7.68 -19.66
N ASP A 311 -5.97 -6.90 -20.31
CA ASP A 311 -6.18 -6.48 -21.71
C ASP A 311 -5.46 -7.39 -22.72
N ASN A 312 -4.71 -8.40 -22.24
CA ASN A 312 -3.99 -9.35 -23.08
C ASN A 312 -4.80 -10.65 -23.29
N MET A 313 -5.41 -10.80 -24.47
CA MET A 313 -6.20 -11.99 -24.81
C MET A 313 -5.42 -13.31 -24.73
N SER A 314 -4.11 -13.29 -25.04
CA SER A 314 -3.28 -14.50 -24.93
C SER A 314 -3.09 -14.93 -23.48
N THR A 315 -2.92 -13.97 -22.56
CA THR A 315 -2.85 -14.21 -21.11
C THR A 315 -4.15 -14.82 -20.59
N ILE A 316 -5.30 -14.30 -21.02
CA ILE A 316 -6.61 -14.83 -20.64
C ILE A 316 -6.79 -16.25 -21.18
N SER A 317 -6.49 -16.50 -22.45
CA SER A 317 -6.59 -17.83 -23.03
C SER A 317 -5.69 -18.85 -22.32
N LEU A 318 -4.48 -18.45 -21.92
CA LEU A 318 -3.58 -19.29 -21.14
C LEU A 318 -4.10 -19.59 -19.72
N SER A 319 -4.83 -18.68 -19.09
CA SER A 319 -5.41 -18.90 -17.76
C SER A 319 -6.57 -19.91 -17.77
N ALA A 320 -7.30 -20.00 -18.87
CA ALA A 320 -8.46 -20.89 -19.03
C ALA A 320 -8.10 -22.26 -19.63
N ASN A 321 -7.01 -22.38 -20.40
CA ASN A 321 -6.68 -23.61 -21.13
C ASN A 321 -5.84 -24.59 -20.29
N PRO A 322 -6.31 -25.84 -20.06
CA PRO A 322 -5.58 -26.85 -19.29
C PRO A 322 -4.34 -27.44 -20.02
N VAL A 323 -4.22 -27.23 -21.34
CA VAL A 323 -3.13 -27.81 -22.11
C VAL A 323 -1.86 -26.95 -21.99
N LEU A 324 -0.79 -27.54 -21.47
CA LEU A 324 0.53 -26.90 -21.41
C LEU A 324 1.17 -26.84 -22.79
N HIS A 325 1.45 -25.63 -23.27
CA HIS A 325 2.31 -25.46 -24.43
C HIS A 325 3.79 -25.57 -24.04
N SER A 326 4.56 -26.36 -24.76
CA SER A 326 6.00 -26.59 -24.53
C SER A 326 6.84 -25.29 -24.47
N ARG A 327 6.32 -24.20 -24.98
CA ARG A 327 6.96 -22.88 -25.03
C ARG A 327 6.88 -22.09 -23.72
N THR A 328 6.14 -22.56 -22.71
CA THR A 328 5.82 -21.81 -21.46
C THR A 328 6.47 -22.40 -20.21
N LYS A 329 7.42 -23.32 -20.33
CA LYS A 329 8.08 -24.00 -19.19
C LYS A 329 8.69 -23.05 -18.15
N HIS A 330 9.14 -21.87 -18.56
CA HIS A 330 9.80 -20.90 -17.68
C HIS A 330 8.84 -20.06 -16.81
N ILE A 331 7.53 -20.15 -17.07
CA ILE A 331 6.46 -19.57 -16.22
C ILE A 331 5.49 -20.64 -15.72
N GLU A 332 5.92 -21.88 -15.68
CA GLU A 332 5.07 -23.03 -15.38
C GLU A 332 4.39 -22.92 -14.01
N LEU A 333 5.11 -22.45 -12.99
CA LEU A 333 4.54 -22.24 -11.65
C LEU A 333 3.44 -21.19 -11.65
N ASP A 334 3.65 -20.05 -12.31
CA ASP A 334 2.64 -19.01 -12.44
C ASP A 334 1.41 -19.51 -13.20
N LEU A 335 1.64 -20.33 -14.27
CA LEU A 335 0.57 -20.92 -15.07
C LEU A 335 -0.31 -21.87 -14.23
N TYR A 336 0.29 -22.78 -13.50
CA TYR A 336 -0.44 -23.73 -12.66
C TYR A 336 -1.18 -23.01 -11.55
N PHE A 337 -0.53 -22.07 -10.88
CA PHE A 337 -1.11 -21.31 -9.79
C PHE A 337 -2.40 -20.60 -10.21
N VAL A 338 -2.37 -19.81 -11.29
CA VAL A 338 -3.56 -19.05 -11.73
C VAL A 338 -4.65 -19.99 -12.24
N ARG A 339 -4.28 -20.99 -13.06
CA ARG A 339 -5.24 -21.97 -13.62
C ARG A 339 -5.99 -22.75 -12.55
N GLU A 340 -5.28 -23.21 -11.52
CA GLU A 340 -5.90 -23.92 -10.41
C GLU A 340 -7.05 -23.08 -9.81
N LYS A 341 -6.81 -21.79 -9.62
CA LYS A 341 -7.80 -20.86 -9.06
C LYS A 341 -8.96 -20.57 -10.02
N VAL A 342 -8.70 -20.48 -11.32
CA VAL A 342 -9.72 -20.31 -12.35
C VAL A 342 -10.60 -21.57 -12.47
N ILE A 343 -9.99 -22.77 -12.51
CA ILE A 343 -10.71 -24.06 -12.61
C ILE A 343 -11.55 -24.29 -11.34
N ALA A 344 -11.03 -23.95 -10.16
CA ALA A 344 -11.74 -24.04 -8.90
C ALA A 344 -12.87 -22.99 -8.76
N LYS A 345 -13.03 -22.09 -9.73
CA LYS A 345 -13.96 -20.95 -9.69
C LYS A 345 -13.75 -20.02 -8.47
N GLU A 346 -12.54 -19.97 -7.97
CA GLU A 346 -12.17 -19.03 -6.92
C GLU A 346 -11.96 -17.62 -7.48
N ILE A 347 -11.60 -17.51 -8.77
CA ILE A 347 -11.42 -16.26 -9.51
C ILE A 347 -11.91 -16.40 -10.95
N GLU A 348 -12.27 -15.29 -11.59
CA GLU A 348 -12.49 -15.17 -13.02
C GLU A 348 -11.47 -14.21 -13.63
N VAL A 349 -10.98 -14.52 -14.84
CA VAL A 349 -10.07 -13.65 -15.61
C VAL A 349 -10.80 -13.22 -16.87
N ASN A 350 -11.08 -11.92 -16.99
CA ASN A 350 -11.86 -11.35 -18.07
C ASN A 350 -11.09 -10.27 -18.85
N HIS A 351 -11.51 -10.05 -20.11
CA HIS A 351 -10.89 -9.04 -20.98
C HIS A 351 -11.43 -7.65 -20.67
N VAL A 352 -10.51 -6.68 -20.59
CA VAL A 352 -10.81 -5.26 -20.58
C VAL A 352 -10.15 -4.59 -21.79
N PRO A 353 -10.85 -3.70 -22.53
CA PRO A 353 -10.21 -2.91 -23.56
C PRO A 353 -9.07 -2.04 -22.99
N SER A 354 -7.95 -1.91 -23.71
CA SER A 354 -6.77 -1.15 -23.23
C SER A 354 -7.08 0.31 -22.85
N VAL A 355 -8.08 0.93 -23.50
CA VAL A 355 -8.55 2.28 -23.12
C VAL A 355 -9.16 2.34 -21.73
N ASP A 356 -9.61 1.22 -21.20
CA ASP A 356 -10.26 1.10 -19.89
C ASP A 356 -9.37 0.40 -18.85
N GLN A 357 -8.15 -0.03 -19.23
CA GLN A 357 -7.19 -0.66 -18.34
C GLN A 357 -6.70 0.31 -17.26
N VAL A 358 -7.22 0.16 -16.06
CA VAL A 358 -6.87 1.04 -14.93
C VAL A 358 -5.42 0.80 -14.48
N ALA A 359 -4.94 -0.43 -14.58
CA ALA A 359 -3.59 -0.80 -14.16
C ALA A 359 -2.47 -0.11 -14.97
N ASP A 360 -2.78 0.50 -16.11
CA ASP A 360 -1.83 1.31 -16.92
C ASP A 360 -1.14 2.42 -16.10
N VAL A 361 -1.85 2.98 -15.12
CA VAL A 361 -1.28 4.01 -14.21
C VAL A 361 -0.10 3.48 -13.40
N PHE A 362 -0.04 2.17 -13.19
CA PHE A 362 0.97 1.50 -12.38
C PHE A 362 2.11 0.89 -13.19
N THR A 363 2.03 0.92 -14.52
CA THR A 363 3.02 0.25 -15.40
C THR A 363 3.74 1.18 -16.35
N LYS A 364 3.13 2.31 -16.74
CA LYS A 364 3.69 3.20 -17.76
C LYS A 364 3.39 4.68 -17.52
N PRO A 365 4.25 5.60 -18.01
CA PRO A 365 3.95 7.02 -17.95
C PRO A 365 2.90 7.35 -19.01
N LEU A 366 1.87 8.07 -18.61
CA LEU A 366 0.70 8.37 -19.44
C LEU A 366 0.70 9.83 -19.95
N SER A 367 0.01 10.09 -21.07
CA SER A 367 -0.34 11.45 -21.47
C SER A 367 -1.21 12.13 -20.40
N ALA A 368 -1.17 13.47 -20.33
CA ALA A 368 -1.91 14.20 -19.28
C ALA A 368 -3.41 13.89 -19.31
N GLN A 369 -4.02 13.82 -20.52
CA GLN A 369 -5.44 13.53 -20.67
C GLN A 369 -5.79 12.11 -20.19
N PHE A 370 -4.99 11.11 -20.59
CA PHE A 370 -5.24 9.72 -20.21
C PHE A 370 -4.97 9.49 -18.72
N PHE A 371 -3.91 10.10 -18.18
CA PHE A 371 -3.61 10.08 -16.76
C PHE A 371 -4.77 10.62 -15.90
N GLN A 372 -5.32 11.79 -16.26
CA GLN A 372 -6.44 12.38 -15.53
C GLN A 372 -7.71 11.50 -15.59
N ARG A 373 -7.97 10.87 -16.75
CA ARG A 373 -9.09 9.93 -16.90
C ARG A 373 -8.95 8.74 -15.97
N LEU A 374 -7.78 8.08 -15.92
CA LEU A 374 -7.56 6.89 -15.09
C LEU A 374 -7.44 7.25 -13.61
N LYS A 375 -6.85 8.41 -13.27
CA LYS A 375 -6.79 8.90 -11.88
C LYS A 375 -8.19 9.01 -11.27
N LYS A 376 -9.19 9.50 -12.01
CA LYS A 376 -10.58 9.54 -11.53
C LYS A 376 -11.13 8.15 -11.19
N LYS A 377 -10.74 7.12 -11.98
CA LYS A 377 -11.13 5.74 -11.69
C LYS A 377 -10.50 5.20 -10.38
N LEU A 378 -9.34 5.72 -9.96
CA LEU A 378 -8.68 5.37 -8.70
C LEU A 378 -9.31 6.03 -7.47
N THR A 379 -10.42 6.73 -7.61
CA THR A 379 -11.09 7.48 -6.52
C THR A 379 -10.19 8.51 -5.82
N VAL A 380 -9.18 9.03 -6.54
CA VAL A 380 -8.30 10.10 -6.05
C VAL A 380 -8.92 11.44 -6.42
N THR A 381 -9.47 12.12 -5.43
CA THR A 381 -10.21 13.40 -5.58
C THR A 381 -9.88 14.37 -4.46
N ALA A 382 -10.19 15.63 -4.63
CA ALA A 382 -10.18 16.60 -3.54
C ALA A 382 -11.38 16.37 -2.60
N ALA A 383 -11.21 16.72 -1.32
CA ALA A 383 -12.30 16.67 -0.36
C ALA A 383 -13.41 17.66 -0.78
N GLY A 384 -14.60 17.16 -1.10
CA GLY A 384 -15.75 17.95 -1.57
C GLY A 384 -16.08 17.83 -3.06
N GLU A 385 -15.20 17.24 -3.89
CA GLU A 385 -15.51 16.98 -5.30
C GLU A 385 -16.20 15.61 -5.54
N GLY A 386 -16.44 14.87 -4.50
CA GLY A 386 -17.11 13.56 -4.54
C GLY A 386 -18.60 13.60 -4.15
N GLU A 387 -19.11 14.80 -3.85
CA GLU A 387 -20.53 15.05 -3.52
C GLU A 387 -21.39 15.20 -4.77
#